data_f0aa4b83c511f7b53df297b5d75cd12d
#
_entry.id   f0aa4b83c511f7b53df297b5d75cd12d
#
_cell.length_a   1.000
_cell.length_b   1.000
_cell.length_c   1.000
_cell.angle_alpha   90.00
_cell.angle_beta   90.00
_cell.angle_gamma   90.00
#
_symmetry.space_group_name_H-M   'P 1'
#
loop_
_entity.id
_entity.type
_entity.pdbx_description
1 polymer ?
#
loop_
_entity_poly.entity_id
_entity_poly.type
_entity_poly.pdbx_seq_one_letter_code
_entity_poly.pdbx_strand_id
1 'polypeptide(L)'
;MAPTATATAGKRYSRRGNGARYAPKLTVRLLQVDMEALKRQAAARALEEVRDGMRVGLGTGSTAKHFVELLGERVASGLKIVGVPTSEVTRRDAERHGIPLTTLDEVDSLDLTVDGADEIDHALCLIKGGGGALLREKIVASASNRMIVIADHSKWVETLGRFPLPVEVVPFGLAATERAISEAFAQCGVSGQMVLRRAKDGHVFVTDGGHWIIDAHLGRIVDVPQLADCLSRIPGVMEHGLFIGLASKAVLASAEGIRVVERT
;
A
#
# COMPACT_ATOMS: atom_id res chain seq x y z
N MET A 1 -47.32 -55.75 -35.93
CA MET A 1 -47.55 -56.98 -35.14
C MET A 1 -47.30 -56.66 -33.67
N ALA A 2 -48.33 -56.53 -32.91
CA ALA A 2 -48.32 -56.65 -31.45
C ALA A 2 -48.28 -58.12 -31.09
N PRO A 3 -47.94 -58.53 -29.86
CA PRO A 3 -48.89 -58.48 -28.75
C PRO A 3 -48.23 -58.10 -27.37
N THR A 4 -48.92 -57.37 -26.58
CA THR A 4 -49.87 -57.72 -25.49
C THR A 4 -49.28 -58.33 -24.24
N ALA A 5 -49.42 -57.55 -23.17
CA ALA A 5 -49.95 -57.84 -21.83
C ALA A 5 -49.11 -58.73 -20.88
N THR A 6 -48.94 -58.41 -19.63
CA THR A 6 -49.94 -58.56 -18.58
C THR A 6 -49.47 -57.97 -17.25
N ALA A 7 -50.38 -57.38 -16.51
CA ALA A 7 -50.22 -56.88 -15.14
C ALA A 7 -50.16 -58.02 -14.12
N THR A 8 -49.41 -57.82 -13.02
CA THR A 8 -49.80 -58.49 -11.75
C THR A 8 -49.45 -57.55 -10.56
N ALA A 9 -50.47 -57.37 -9.76
CA ALA A 9 -50.49 -56.62 -8.52
C ALA A 9 -49.75 -57.37 -7.39
N GLY A 10 -49.25 -56.66 -6.42
CA GLY A 10 -48.86 -57.32 -5.20
C GLY A 10 -48.10 -56.49 -4.16
N LYS A 11 -48.84 -56.01 -3.20
CA LYS A 11 -48.53 -55.82 -1.80
C LYS A 11 -47.85 -54.54 -1.33
N ARG A 12 -48.69 -53.71 -0.68
CA ARG A 12 -48.30 -52.68 0.30
C ARG A 12 -47.55 -53.30 1.47
N TYR A 13 -46.42 -52.71 1.83
CA TYR A 13 -45.87 -52.82 3.17
C TYR A 13 -45.58 -51.42 3.70
N SER A 14 -46.36 -51.01 4.65
CA SER A 14 -46.10 -49.86 5.52
C SER A 14 -44.93 -50.21 6.44
N ARG A 15 -43.88 -49.41 6.49
CA ARG A 15 -43.02 -49.32 7.65
C ARG A 15 -42.80 -47.88 8.06
N ARG A 16 -43.22 -47.65 9.25
CA ARG A 16 -43.07 -46.43 10.05
C ARG A 16 -41.61 -46.09 10.26
N GLY A 17 -41.32 -44.80 10.19
CA GLY A 17 -40.54 -44.07 11.20
C GLY A 17 -39.09 -44.43 11.35
N ASN A 18 -38.22 -43.50 10.91
CA ASN A 18 -37.16 -43.02 11.81
C ASN A 18 -36.85 -41.58 11.44
N GLY A 19 -37.16 -40.68 12.34
CA GLY A 19 -36.83 -39.28 12.26
C GLY A 19 -35.31 -39.10 12.31
N ALA A 20 -34.69 -38.93 11.18
CA ALA A 20 -33.35 -38.35 11.10
C ALA A 20 -33.49 -36.87 11.47
N ARG A 21 -33.13 -36.52 12.71
CA ARG A 21 -32.95 -35.13 13.14
C ARG A 21 -31.90 -34.50 12.22
N TYR A 22 -32.33 -33.60 11.38
CA TYR A 22 -31.45 -32.70 10.64
C TYR A 22 -30.71 -31.85 11.67
N ALA A 23 -29.43 -32.16 11.90
CA ALA A 23 -28.53 -31.26 12.57
C ALA A 23 -28.36 -30.03 11.68
N PRO A 24 -28.51 -28.81 12.19
CA PRO A 24 -28.26 -27.62 11.40
C PRO A 24 -26.80 -27.65 10.93
N LYS A 25 -26.57 -27.63 9.61
CA LYS A 25 -25.24 -27.39 9.05
C LYS A 25 -24.83 -26.01 9.57
N LEU A 26 -23.89 -25.97 10.52
CA LEU A 26 -23.15 -24.75 10.85
C LEU A 26 -22.47 -24.30 9.55
N THR A 27 -23.08 -23.33 8.90
CA THR A 27 -22.43 -22.57 7.84
C THR A 27 -21.35 -21.77 8.54
N VAL A 28 -20.12 -22.22 8.48
CA VAL A 28 -18.93 -21.41 8.84
C VAL A 28 -18.94 -20.24 7.86
N ARG A 29 -19.52 -19.13 8.28
CA ARG A 29 -19.42 -17.86 7.60
C ARG A 29 -17.94 -17.49 7.73
N LEU A 30 -17.14 -17.78 6.70
CA LEU A 30 -15.81 -17.21 6.55
C LEU A 30 -15.99 -15.70 6.73
N LEU A 31 -15.52 -15.17 7.85
CA LEU A 31 -15.48 -13.75 8.13
C LEU A 31 -14.61 -13.16 7.02
N GLN A 32 -15.23 -12.52 6.05
CA GLN A 32 -14.53 -11.77 5.03
C GLN A 32 -13.81 -10.65 5.77
N VAL A 33 -12.47 -10.70 5.80
CA VAL A 33 -11.66 -9.70 6.51
C VAL A 33 -11.92 -8.35 5.83
N ASP A 34 -12.45 -7.41 6.59
CA ASP A 34 -12.68 -6.05 6.11
C ASP A 34 -11.32 -5.32 6.06
N MET A 35 -10.76 -5.24 4.85
CA MET A 35 -9.47 -4.61 4.61
C MET A 35 -9.47 -3.12 4.95
N GLU A 36 -10.59 -2.42 4.79
CA GLU A 36 -10.70 -1.00 5.16
C GLU A 36 -10.70 -0.83 6.68
N ALA A 37 -11.34 -1.74 7.42
CA ALA A 37 -11.26 -1.77 8.88
C ALA A 37 -9.83 -2.00 9.37
N LEU A 38 -9.06 -2.91 8.74
CA LEU A 38 -7.65 -3.14 9.09
C LEU A 38 -6.78 -1.91 8.84
N LYS A 39 -6.93 -1.25 7.69
CA LYS A 39 -6.21 -0.01 7.38
C LYS A 39 -6.52 1.08 8.41
N ARG A 40 -7.78 1.24 8.80
CA ARG A 40 -8.19 2.21 9.82
C ARG A 40 -7.60 1.86 11.20
N GLN A 41 -7.50 0.58 11.56
CA GLN A 41 -6.87 0.15 12.81
C GLN A 41 -5.36 0.48 12.82
N ALA A 42 -4.64 0.19 11.73
CA ALA A 42 -3.23 0.54 11.60
C ALA A 42 -3.02 2.07 11.72
N ALA A 43 -3.87 2.86 11.06
CA ALA A 43 -3.85 4.31 11.12
C ALA A 43 -4.13 4.83 12.54
N ALA A 44 -5.14 4.27 13.23
CA ALA A 44 -5.49 4.65 14.61
C ALA A 44 -4.34 4.37 15.58
N ARG A 45 -3.65 3.23 15.42
CA ARG A 45 -2.48 2.88 16.25
C ARG A 45 -1.30 3.84 16.02
N ALA A 46 -1.04 4.23 14.78
CA ALA A 46 0.01 5.21 14.47
C ALA A 46 -0.33 6.61 15.01
N LEU A 47 -1.61 7.00 15.00
CA LEU A 47 -2.07 8.28 15.53
C LEU A 47 -1.77 8.45 17.02
N GLU A 48 -1.63 7.38 17.79
CA GLU A 48 -1.23 7.45 19.19
C GLU A 48 0.17 8.03 19.42
N GLU A 49 0.99 8.07 18.37
CA GLU A 49 2.35 8.65 18.42
C GLU A 49 2.37 10.17 18.17
N VAL A 50 1.25 10.74 17.70
CA VAL A 50 1.15 12.18 17.44
C VAL A 50 0.88 12.95 18.74
N ARG A 51 1.62 14.04 18.95
CA ARG A 51 1.54 14.91 20.12
C ARG A 51 1.33 16.38 19.71
N ASP A 52 0.89 17.20 20.65
CA ASP A 52 0.80 18.64 20.46
C ASP A 52 2.12 19.25 20.02
N GLY A 53 2.05 20.20 19.12
CA GLY A 53 3.19 20.95 18.60
C GLY A 53 3.96 20.24 17.48
N MET A 54 3.63 18.97 17.15
CA MET A 54 4.35 18.21 16.12
C MET A 54 4.10 18.76 14.73
N ARG A 55 5.14 18.68 13.89
CA ARG A 55 5.12 18.82 12.44
C ARG A 55 5.04 17.42 11.84
N VAL A 56 3.94 17.13 11.14
CA VAL A 56 3.59 15.76 10.72
C VAL A 56 3.56 15.65 9.20
N GLY A 57 4.39 14.77 8.63
CA GLY A 57 4.29 14.39 7.23
C GLY A 57 3.07 13.50 7.01
N LEU A 58 2.23 13.90 6.05
CA LEU A 58 0.97 13.24 5.73
C LEU A 58 1.11 12.44 4.44
N GLY A 59 1.15 11.11 4.58
CA GLY A 59 1.33 10.17 3.48
C GLY A 59 0.19 10.15 2.46
N THR A 60 0.40 9.40 1.38
CA THR A 60 -0.56 9.23 0.29
C THR A 60 -0.99 7.77 0.14
N GLY A 61 -2.24 7.53 -0.19
CA GLY A 61 -2.79 6.19 -0.45
C GLY A 61 -3.94 5.81 0.49
N SER A 62 -4.52 4.63 0.24
CA SER A 62 -5.76 4.23 0.92
C SER A 62 -5.62 4.07 2.44
N THR A 63 -4.47 3.63 2.94
CA THR A 63 -4.23 3.52 4.38
C THR A 63 -3.92 4.88 5.00
N ALA A 64 -3.09 5.70 4.34
CA ALA A 64 -2.75 7.04 4.78
C ALA A 64 -3.98 7.97 4.84
N LYS A 65 -4.96 7.76 3.95
CA LYS A 65 -6.24 8.48 3.99
C LYS A 65 -6.94 8.31 5.33
N HIS A 66 -7.02 7.09 5.87
CA HIS A 66 -7.61 6.85 7.20
C HIS A 66 -6.84 7.58 8.31
N PHE A 67 -5.50 7.69 8.18
CA PHE A 67 -4.71 8.46 9.13
C PHE A 67 -5.06 9.95 9.08
N VAL A 68 -5.18 10.54 7.88
CA VAL A 68 -5.59 11.95 7.70
C VAL A 68 -6.98 12.21 8.25
N GLU A 69 -7.94 11.32 8.02
CA GLU A 69 -9.31 11.41 8.57
C GLU A 69 -9.27 11.44 10.12
N LEU A 70 -8.61 10.45 10.73
CA LEU A 70 -8.50 10.33 12.19
C LEU A 70 -7.70 11.48 12.83
N LEU A 71 -6.66 11.95 12.15
CA LEU A 71 -5.88 13.12 12.59
C LEU A 71 -6.75 14.38 12.58
N GLY A 72 -7.58 14.58 11.54
CA GLY A 72 -8.54 15.68 11.48
C GLY A 72 -9.55 15.65 12.62
N GLU A 73 -10.08 14.49 12.99
CA GLU A 73 -10.95 14.31 14.16
C GLU A 73 -10.25 14.76 15.47
N ARG A 74 -8.94 14.43 15.61
CA ARG A 74 -8.13 14.86 16.76
C ARG A 74 -7.85 16.37 16.74
N VAL A 75 -7.57 16.95 15.57
CA VAL A 75 -7.39 18.40 15.41
C VAL A 75 -8.67 19.15 15.77
N ALA A 76 -9.82 18.69 15.30
CA ALA A 76 -11.13 19.25 15.68
C ALA A 76 -11.41 19.15 17.19
N SER A 77 -10.81 18.16 17.86
CA SER A 77 -10.90 17.96 19.32
C SER A 77 -9.83 18.72 20.10
N GLY A 78 -9.02 19.57 19.44
CA GLY A 78 -8.05 20.47 20.10
C GLY A 78 -6.58 20.07 19.97
N LEU A 79 -6.22 18.98 19.30
CA LEU A 79 -4.81 18.65 19.01
C LEU A 79 -4.19 19.73 18.11
N LYS A 80 -3.06 20.26 18.50
CA LYS A 80 -2.35 21.32 17.77
C LYS A 80 -1.16 20.71 17.00
N ILE A 81 -1.26 20.64 15.69
CA ILE A 81 -0.18 20.20 14.81
C ILE A 81 -0.19 21.03 13.52
N VAL A 82 0.87 20.92 12.73
CA VAL A 82 0.88 21.34 11.34
C VAL A 82 1.29 20.15 10.47
N GLY A 83 0.65 20.02 9.31
CA GLY A 83 0.86 18.90 8.39
C GLY A 83 1.61 19.31 7.12
N VAL A 84 2.46 18.41 6.60
CA VAL A 84 3.08 18.53 5.28
C VAL A 84 2.61 17.36 4.41
N PRO A 85 1.76 17.61 3.39
CA PRO A 85 1.20 16.55 2.55
C PRO A 85 2.21 16.09 1.48
N THR A 86 2.20 14.79 1.20
CA THR A 86 3.07 14.17 0.19
C THR A 86 2.48 14.20 -1.24
N SER A 87 1.26 14.72 -1.41
CA SER A 87 0.61 14.85 -2.73
C SER A 87 -0.50 15.90 -2.70
N GLU A 88 -0.91 16.36 -3.89
CA GLU A 88 -2.06 17.25 -4.05
C GLU A 88 -3.38 16.61 -3.61
N VAL A 89 -3.49 15.28 -3.71
CA VAL A 89 -4.65 14.54 -3.21
C VAL A 89 -4.68 14.60 -1.69
N THR A 90 -3.57 14.32 -1.03
CA THR A 90 -3.46 14.37 0.44
C THR A 90 -3.63 15.80 0.97
N ARG A 91 -3.11 16.82 0.25
CA ARG A 91 -3.32 18.23 0.61
C ARG A 91 -4.82 18.57 0.69
N ARG A 92 -5.57 18.23 -0.38
CA ARG A 92 -7.02 18.48 -0.42
C ARG A 92 -7.79 17.70 0.65
N ASP A 93 -7.36 16.47 0.95
CA ASP A 93 -7.97 15.66 2.01
C ASP A 93 -7.71 16.29 3.38
N ALA A 94 -6.49 16.71 3.68
CA ALA A 94 -6.14 17.38 4.93
C ALA A 94 -6.89 18.70 5.13
N GLU A 95 -6.99 19.53 4.07
CA GLU A 95 -7.77 20.76 4.09
C GLU A 95 -9.26 20.51 4.41
N ARG A 96 -9.86 19.46 3.80
CA ARG A 96 -11.27 19.09 4.09
C ARG A 96 -11.49 18.65 5.54
N HIS A 97 -10.47 18.11 6.17
CA HIS A 97 -10.50 17.70 7.57
C HIS A 97 -10.00 18.78 8.54
N GLY A 98 -9.78 20.02 8.06
CA GLY A 98 -9.39 21.16 8.88
C GLY A 98 -7.99 21.05 9.49
N ILE A 99 -7.10 20.23 8.93
CA ILE A 99 -5.72 20.10 9.38
C ILE A 99 -4.91 21.32 8.89
N PRO A 100 -4.28 22.10 9.79
CA PRO A 100 -3.37 23.17 9.39
C PRO A 100 -2.20 22.62 8.58
N LEU A 101 -1.91 23.24 7.44
CA LEU A 101 -0.82 22.80 6.56
C LEU A 101 0.31 23.82 6.50
N THR A 102 1.50 23.33 6.23
CA THR A 102 2.73 24.06 5.95
C THR A 102 3.52 23.37 4.84
N THR A 103 4.68 23.91 4.48
CA THR A 103 5.58 23.38 3.48
C THR A 103 6.95 23.05 4.11
N LEU A 104 7.75 22.23 3.40
CA LEU A 104 9.13 21.96 3.83
C LEU A 104 10.04 23.20 3.74
N ASP A 105 9.63 24.23 3.00
CA ASP A 105 10.36 25.50 2.92
C ASP A 105 10.13 26.42 4.15
N GLU A 106 9.09 26.10 4.94
CA GLU A 106 8.69 26.88 6.14
C GLU A 106 9.08 26.21 7.44
N VAL A 107 9.55 24.94 7.40
CA VAL A 107 9.97 24.18 8.57
C VAL A 107 11.31 23.49 8.34
N ASP A 108 12.16 23.46 9.33
CA ASP A 108 13.51 22.86 9.24
C ASP A 108 13.48 21.32 9.15
N SER A 109 12.52 20.68 9.80
CA SER A 109 12.35 19.22 9.83
C SER A 109 10.94 18.86 10.28
N LEU A 110 10.56 17.60 10.05
CA LEU A 110 9.33 17.01 10.57
C LEU A 110 9.64 16.10 11.77
N ASP A 111 8.75 16.09 12.74
CA ASP A 111 8.87 15.22 13.91
C ASP A 111 8.54 13.77 13.58
N LEU A 112 7.56 13.59 12.70
CA LEU A 112 7.03 12.29 12.33
C LEU A 112 6.40 12.35 10.94
N THR A 113 6.69 11.36 10.08
CA THR A 113 5.87 11.07 8.89
C THR A 113 5.11 9.76 9.10
N VAL A 114 3.82 9.76 8.76
CA VAL A 114 3.00 8.54 8.73
C VAL A 114 2.53 8.30 7.30
N ASP A 115 2.88 7.15 6.73
CA ASP A 115 2.57 6.83 5.33
C ASP A 115 2.29 5.33 5.14
N GLY A 116 1.66 4.96 4.03
CA GLY A 116 1.46 3.58 3.62
C GLY A 116 2.67 2.98 2.91
N ALA A 117 2.60 1.68 2.59
CA ALA A 117 3.52 1.01 1.68
C ALA A 117 2.80 -0.04 0.83
N ASP A 118 3.36 -0.34 -0.34
CA ASP A 118 2.90 -1.40 -1.23
C ASP A 118 3.48 -2.75 -0.83
N GLU A 119 4.75 -2.77 -0.35
CA GLU A 119 5.43 -3.90 0.28
C GLU A 119 6.36 -3.42 1.39
N ILE A 120 6.58 -4.27 2.39
CA ILE A 120 7.47 -4.04 3.56
C ILE A 120 8.21 -5.34 3.84
N ASP A 121 9.54 -5.33 3.88
CA ASP A 121 10.35 -6.48 4.27
C ASP A 121 10.80 -6.45 5.75
N HIS A 122 11.51 -7.49 6.17
CA HIS A 122 11.99 -7.65 7.55
C HIS A 122 13.03 -6.61 7.98
N ALA A 123 13.70 -5.94 7.04
CA ALA A 123 14.64 -4.85 7.29
C ALA A 123 13.97 -3.48 7.29
N LEU A 124 12.63 -3.43 7.16
CA LEU A 124 11.85 -2.23 6.94
C LEU A 124 12.28 -1.47 5.66
N CYS A 125 12.78 -2.18 4.66
CA CYS A 125 12.83 -1.66 3.30
C CYS A 125 11.42 -1.75 2.70
N LEU A 126 11.06 -0.75 1.89
CA LEU A 126 9.70 -0.65 1.34
C LEU A 126 9.71 -0.59 -0.18
N ILE A 127 8.63 -1.07 -0.78
CA ILE A 127 8.19 -0.58 -2.08
C ILE A 127 7.02 0.37 -1.84
N LYS A 128 7.11 1.58 -2.40
CA LYS A 128 6.09 2.63 -2.38
C LYS A 128 5.89 3.20 -3.78
N GLY A 129 4.86 4.00 -3.94
CA GLY A 129 4.57 4.70 -5.19
C GLY A 129 3.43 4.11 -6.02
N GLY A 130 2.70 3.11 -5.51
CA GLY A 130 1.46 2.64 -6.14
C GLY A 130 0.44 3.75 -6.36
N GLY A 131 0.40 4.75 -5.47
CA GLY A 131 -0.40 5.97 -5.57
C GLY A 131 0.16 7.06 -6.49
N GLY A 132 1.38 6.92 -7.00
CA GLY A 132 2.02 7.88 -7.92
C GLY A 132 2.64 9.12 -7.25
N ALA A 133 2.90 9.09 -5.95
CA ALA A 133 3.45 10.22 -5.19
C ALA A 133 4.86 9.98 -4.63
N LEU A 134 5.56 8.93 -5.11
CA LEU A 134 6.78 8.39 -4.50
C LEU A 134 7.90 9.42 -4.30
N LEU A 135 8.09 10.36 -5.21
CA LEU A 135 9.11 11.40 -5.10
C LEU A 135 8.83 12.31 -3.90
N ARG A 136 7.62 12.89 -3.82
CA ARG A 136 7.26 13.75 -2.69
C ARG A 136 7.17 12.96 -1.38
N GLU A 137 6.69 11.71 -1.41
CA GLU A 137 6.70 10.80 -0.24
C GLU A 137 8.12 10.62 0.30
N LYS A 138 9.11 10.38 -0.58
CA LYS A 138 10.49 10.18 -0.18
C LYS A 138 11.13 11.47 0.34
N ILE A 139 10.87 12.62 -0.28
CA ILE A 139 11.34 13.93 0.19
C ILE A 139 10.83 14.20 1.61
N VAL A 140 9.52 14.03 1.85
CA VAL A 140 8.89 14.27 3.16
C VAL A 140 9.41 13.28 4.21
N ALA A 141 9.55 11.99 3.85
CA ALA A 141 10.13 11.00 4.75
C ALA A 141 11.59 11.31 5.11
N SER A 142 12.40 11.76 4.15
CA SER A 142 13.81 12.12 4.37
C SER A 142 13.98 13.38 5.23
N ALA A 143 13.02 14.29 5.22
CA ALA A 143 12.98 15.48 6.06
C ALA A 143 12.43 15.21 7.47
N SER A 144 12.10 13.97 7.80
CA SER A 144 11.46 13.59 9.07
C SER A 144 12.43 12.90 10.02
N ASN A 145 12.32 13.21 11.31
CA ASN A 145 13.09 12.53 12.35
C ASN A 145 12.73 11.04 12.45
N ARG A 146 11.48 10.69 12.18
CA ARG A 146 10.95 9.32 12.18
C ARG A 146 9.91 9.14 11.09
N MET A 147 9.86 7.93 10.53
CA MET A 147 8.78 7.49 9.65
C MET A 147 8.12 6.24 10.21
N ILE A 148 6.80 6.29 10.38
CA ILE A 148 5.95 5.14 10.70
C ILE A 148 5.21 4.72 9.45
N VAL A 149 5.35 3.45 9.10
CA VAL A 149 4.62 2.84 7.99
C VAL A 149 3.39 2.14 8.53
N ILE A 150 2.23 2.40 7.93
CA ILE A 150 0.94 1.80 8.27
C ILE A 150 0.43 0.94 7.13
N ALA A 151 0.08 -0.31 7.42
CA ALA A 151 -0.39 -1.24 6.40
C ALA A 151 -1.29 -2.34 7.00
N ASP A 152 -2.03 -3.00 6.14
CA ASP A 152 -2.55 -4.33 6.44
C ASP A 152 -1.43 -5.38 6.29
N HIS A 153 -1.59 -6.52 6.97
CA HIS A 153 -0.56 -7.56 7.04
C HIS A 153 -0.16 -8.17 5.69
N SER A 154 -0.99 -8.04 4.65
CA SER A 154 -0.69 -8.58 3.31
C SER A 154 0.48 -7.86 2.63
N LYS A 155 0.86 -6.67 3.16
CA LYS A 155 1.99 -5.87 2.69
C LYS A 155 3.33 -6.33 3.26
N TRP A 156 3.33 -7.17 4.29
CA TRP A 156 4.51 -7.74 4.89
C TRP A 156 4.99 -8.94 4.06
N VAL A 157 6.21 -8.86 3.52
CA VAL A 157 6.77 -9.86 2.60
C VAL A 157 8.17 -10.30 3.03
N GLU A 158 8.55 -11.52 2.66
CA GLU A 158 9.92 -12.03 2.88
C GLU A 158 10.94 -11.34 1.96
N THR A 159 10.53 -10.96 0.75
CA THR A 159 11.39 -10.34 -0.25
C THR A 159 10.56 -9.38 -1.08
N LEU A 160 11.07 -8.17 -1.30
CA LEU A 160 10.43 -7.15 -2.13
C LEU A 160 10.40 -7.55 -3.61
N GLY A 161 9.43 -7.01 -4.36
CA GLY A 161 9.38 -7.07 -5.82
C GLY A 161 8.17 -7.79 -6.40
N ARG A 162 7.32 -8.41 -5.59
CA ARG A 162 6.04 -8.96 -6.06
C ARG A 162 5.10 -7.83 -6.53
N PHE A 163 5.07 -6.73 -5.78
CA PHE A 163 4.46 -5.50 -6.26
C PHE A 163 5.40 -4.86 -7.29
N PRO A 164 4.88 -4.37 -8.44
CA PRO A 164 5.73 -3.70 -9.43
C PRO A 164 6.47 -2.53 -8.82
N LEU A 165 7.79 -2.44 -9.04
CA LEU A 165 8.58 -1.32 -8.57
C LEU A 165 8.30 -0.07 -9.42
N PRO A 166 7.72 1.00 -8.85
CA PRO A 166 7.54 2.24 -9.58
C PRO A 166 8.87 2.98 -9.73
N VAL A 167 9.15 3.44 -10.94
CA VAL A 167 10.30 4.31 -11.24
C VAL A 167 9.76 5.58 -11.90
N GLU A 168 9.92 6.72 -11.23
CA GLU A 168 9.49 8.03 -11.73
C GLU A 168 10.55 8.58 -12.68
N VAL A 169 10.14 8.95 -13.90
CA VAL A 169 11.05 9.30 -14.99
C VAL A 169 10.64 10.60 -15.68
N VAL A 170 11.63 11.33 -16.16
CA VAL A 170 11.41 12.50 -17.02
C VAL A 170 10.82 12.04 -18.36
N PRO A 171 9.76 12.70 -18.88
CA PRO A 171 9.16 12.37 -20.18
C PRO A 171 10.13 12.47 -21.36
N PHE A 172 11.06 13.44 -21.30
CA PHE A 172 12.06 13.64 -22.35
C PHE A 172 13.04 12.45 -22.43
N GLY A 173 13.17 11.86 -23.59
CA GLY A 173 14.10 10.77 -23.83
C GLY A 173 13.69 9.43 -23.19
N LEU A 174 12.41 9.18 -22.95
CA LEU A 174 11.88 7.98 -22.28
C LEU A 174 12.55 6.69 -22.78
N ALA A 175 12.62 6.47 -24.10
CA ALA A 175 13.20 5.24 -24.66
C ALA A 175 14.70 5.05 -24.30
N ALA A 176 15.45 6.13 -24.13
CA ALA A 176 16.84 6.06 -23.66
C ALA A 176 16.89 5.70 -22.17
N THR A 177 16.01 6.31 -21.36
CA THR A 177 15.88 6.01 -19.93
C THR A 177 15.44 4.57 -19.70
N GLU A 178 14.47 4.05 -20.46
CA GLU A 178 14.04 2.65 -20.39
C GLU A 178 15.18 1.66 -20.67
N ARG A 179 16.01 1.94 -21.69
CA ARG A 179 17.19 1.09 -21.97
C ARG A 179 18.17 1.09 -20.81
N ALA A 180 18.49 2.27 -20.25
CA ALA A 180 19.40 2.39 -19.12
C ALA A 180 18.85 1.69 -17.86
N ILE A 181 17.54 1.76 -17.60
CA ILE A 181 16.88 1.01 -16.52
C ILE A 181 17.01 -0.51 -16.75
N SER A 182 16.79 -0.98 -17.98
CA SER A 182 16.94 -2.40 -18.33
C SER A 182 18.38 -2.89 -18.12
N GLU A 183 19.38 -2.08 -18.48
CA GLU A 183 20.79 -2.38 -18.23
C GLU A 183 21.11 -2.44 -16.73
N ALA A 184 20.57 -1.50 -15.93
CA ALA A 184 20.72 -1.50 -14.48
C ALA A 184 20.07 -2.74 -13.85
N PHE A 185 18.90 -3.17 -14.32
CA PHE A 185 18.27 -4.42 -13.87
C PHE A 185 19.16 -5.63 -14.17
N ALA A 186 19.73 -5.72 -15.38
CA ALA A 186 20.64 -6.81 -15.74
C ALA A 186 21.91 -6.83 -14.86
N GLN A 187 22.50 -5.66 -14.56
CA GLN A 187 23.66 -5.53 -13.67
C GLN A 187 23.34 -5.98 -12.24
N CYS A 188 22.10 -5.74 -11.77
CA CYS A 188 21.63 -6.16 -10.43
C CYS A 188 21.06 -7.58 -10.40
N GLY A 189 21.16 -8.34 -11.51
CA GLY A 189 20.67 -9.73 -11.59
C GLY A 189 19.14 -9.84 -11.51
N VAL A 190 18.40 -8.78 -11.83
CA VAL A 190 16.93 -8.76 -11.90
C VAL A 190 16.48 -8.51 -13.33
N SER A 191 15.28 -8.98 -13.65
CA SER A 191 14.66 -8.75 -14.95
C SER A 191 13.15 -8.75 -14.81
N GLY A 192 12.47 -8.06 -15.72
CA GLY A 192 11.00 -8.03 -15.70
C GLY A 192 10.44 -7.09 -16.74
N GLN A 193 9.13 -7.15 -16.92
CA GLN A 193 8.42 -6.27 -17.83
C GLN A 193 8.36 -4.86 -17.23
N MET A 194 8.67 -3.85 -18.03
CA MET A 194 8.46 -2.45 -17.75
C MET A 194 7.19 -1.94 -18.44
N VAL A 195 6.30 -1.30 -17.70
CA VAL A 195 5.03 -0.79 -18.21
C VAL A 195 4.89 0.68 -17.87
N LEU A 196 4.73 1.53 -18.88
CA LEU A 196 4.43 2.94 -18.66
C LEU A 196 3.03 3.08 -18.04
N ARG A 197 2.97 3.66 -16.84
CA ARG A 197 1.72 3.77 -16.07
C ARG A 197 0.69 4.61 -16.79
N ARG A 198 -0.55 4.15 -16.75
CA ARG A 198 -1.70 4.87 -17.31
C ARG A 198 -2.71 5.23 -16.23
N ALA A 199 -3.33 6.39 -16.37
CA ALA A 199 -4.47 6.80 -15.58
C ALA A 199 -5.74 6.01 -16.00
N LYS A 200 -6.80 6.12 -15.21
CA LYS A 200 -8.07 5.39 -15.44
C LYS A 200 -8.74 5.71 -16.79
N ASP A 201 -8.47 6.88 -17.33
CA ASP A 201 -8.96 7.35 -18.63
C ASP A 201 -8.11 6.84 -19.83
N GLY A 202 -7.03 6.07 -19.55
CA GLY A 202 -6.12 5.50 -20.54
C GLY A 202 -4.97 6.40 -20.97
N HIS A 203 -4.96 7.69 -20.56
CA HIS A 203 -3.81 8.57 -20.80
C HIS A 203 -2.61 8.15 -19.95
N VAL A 204 -1.41 8.60 -20.33
CA VAL A 204 -0.21 8.40 -19.50
C VAL A 204 -0.44 9.09 -18.14
N PHE A 205 -0.14 8.36 -17.07
CA PHE A 205 -0.22 8.94 -15.73
C PHE A 205 0.89 9.98 -15.56
N VAL A 206 0.51 11.16 -15.07
CA VAL A 206 1.44 12.27 -14.79
C VAL A 206 1.45 12.52 -13.30
N THR A 207 2.64 12.52 -12.69
CA THR A 207 2.82 12.82 -11.26
C THR A 207 2.59 14.29 -10.95
N ASP A 208 2.47 14.63 -9.68
CA ASP A 208 2.39 16.04 -9.21
C ASP A 208 3.65 16.85 -9.60
N GLY A 209 4.77 16.19 -9.91
CA GLY A 209 6.01 16.80 -10.41
C GLY A 209 6.06 16.94 -11.93
N GLY A 210 5.04 16.49 -12.66
CA GLY A 210 5.02 16.55 -14.14
C GLY A 210 5.76 15.39 -14.80
N HIS A 211 6.14 14.36 -14.06
CA HIS A 211 6.88 13.20 -14.55
C HIS A 211 5.96 12.02 -14.88
N TRP A 212 6.53 10.99 -15.49
CA TRP A 212 5.86 9.73 -15.77
C TRP A 212 6.35 8.64 -14.83
N ILE A 213 5.66 7.50 -14.79
CA ILE A 213 6.05 6.34 -13.98
C ILE A 213 6.15 5.11 -14.86
N ILE A 214 7.27 4.39 -14.73
CA ILE A 214 7.44 3.03 -15.24
C ILE A 214 7.21 2.08 -14.08
N ASP A 215 6.24 1.16 -14.22
CA ASP A 215 6.01 0.05 -13.29
C ASP A 215 6.84 -1.16 -13.73
N ALA A 216 7.86 -1.52 -12.95
CA ALA A 216 8.76 -2.62 -13.25
C ALA A 216 8.34 -3.90 -12.51
N HIS A 217 7.89 -4.91 -13.24
CA HIS A 217 7.42 -6.20 -12.73
C HIS A 217 8.60 -7.16 -12.52
N LEU A 218 9.36 -6.98 -11.46
CA LEU A 218 10.61 -7.71 -11.20
C LEU A 218 10.37 -9.06 -10.50
N GLY A 219 9.22 -9.24 -9.85
CA GLY A 219 8.86 -10.44 -9.11
C GLY A 219 9.63 -10.63 -7.82
N ARG A 220 10.95 -10.40 -7.82
CA ARG A 220 11.82 -10.51 -6.66
C ARG A 220 13.05 -9.59 -6.80
N ILE A 221 13.37 -8.86 -5.72
CA ILE A 221 14.56 -7.99 -5.62
C ILE A 221 15.43 -8.55 -4.49
N VAL A 222 16.58 -9.14 -4.84
CA VAL A 222 17.47 -9.81 -3.86
C VAL A 222 18.36 -8.79 -3.16
N ASP A 223 18.92 -7.86 -3.90
CA ASP A 223 19.79 -6.79 -3.37
C ASP A 223 19.12 -5.43 -3.59
N VAL A 224 18.32 -5.03 -2.61
CA VAL A 224 17.54 -3.79 -2.65
C VAL A 224 18.44 -2.55 -2.68
N PRO A 225 19.50 -2.44 -1.85
CA PRO A 225 20.44 -1.33 -1.90
C PRO A 225 21.17 -1.19 -3.25
N GLN A 226 21.66 -2.29 -3.81
CA GLN A 226 22.36 -2.29 -5.08
C GLN A 226 21.45 -1.77 -6.21
N LEU A 227 20.21 -2.27 -6.26
CA LEU A 227 19.26 -1.82 -7.28
C LEU A 227 18.91 -0.34 -7.13
N ALA A 228 18.72 0.13 -5.91
CA ALA A 228 18.46 1.54 -5.63
C ALA A 228 19.61 2.43 -6.12
N ASP A 229 20.85 2.06 -5.81
CA ASP A 229 22.05 2.78 -6.25
C ASP A 229 22.17 2.82 -7.78
N CYS A 230 21.92 1.69 -8.46
CA CYS A 230 21.96 1.62 -9.91
C CYS A 230 20.92 2.54 -10.56
N LEU A 231 19.68 2.53 -10.07
CA LEU A 231 18.60 3.36 -10.59
C LEU A 231 18.85 4.85 -10.37
N SER A 232 19.36 5.24 -9.20
CA SER A 232 19.63 6.64 -8.85
C SER A 232 20.71 7.30 -9.71
N ARG A 233 21.54 6.53 -10.41
CA ARG A 233 22.61 7.03 -11.29
C ARG A 233 22.17 7.27 -12.73
N ILE A 234 20.94 6.92 -13.09
CA ILE A 234 20.44 7.01 -14.46
C ILE A 234 19.92 8.43 -14.71
N PRO A 235 20.50 9.21 -15.63
CA PRO A 235 19.91 10.45 -16.09
C PRO A 235 18.49 10.17 -16.64
N GLY A 236 17.52 10.95 -16.20
CA GLY A 236 16.10 10.74 -16.56
C GLY A 236 15.30 9.91 -15.58
N VAL A 237 15.90 9.22 -14.62
CA VAL A 237 15.23 8.73 -13.41
C VAL A 237 15.20 9.86 -12.39
N MET A 238 14.01 10.25 -11.98
CA MET A 238 13.82 11.26 -10.94
C MET A 238 13.88 10.62 -9.56
N GLU A 239 13.20 9.50 -9.40
CA GLU A 239 13.18 8.74 -8.15
C GLU A 239 12.62 7.31 -8.40
N HIS A 240 12.84 6.40 -7.48
CA HIS A 240 12.33 5.03 -7.52
C HIS A 240 11.61 4.67 -6.22
N GLY A 241 10.71 3.69 -6.29
CA GLY A 241 9.85 3.29 -5.18
C GLY A 241 10.54 2.49 -4.05
N LEU A 242 11.87 2.28 -4.09
CA LEU A 242 12.60 1.63 -3.00
C LEU A 242 12.90 2.66 -1.91
N PHE A 243 12.35 2.45 -0.70
CA PHE A 243 12.59 3.26 0.49
C PHE A 243 13.45 2.47 1.46
N ILE A 244 14.69 2.87 1.59
CA ILE A 244 15.71 2.16 2.38
C ILE A 244 16.17 3.06 3.52
N GLY A 245 16.15 2.53 4.73
CA GLY A 245 16.64 3.28 5.87
C GLY A 245 15.71 4.38 6.38
N LEU A 246 14.56 4.63 5.78
CA LEU A 246 13.63 5.71 6.15
C LEU A 246 12.62 5.29 7.22
N ALA A 247 11.98 4.14 7.06
CA ALA A 247 11.02 3.66 8.05
C ALA A 247 11.74 3.23 9.34
N SER A 248 11.32 3.77 10.47
CA SER A 248 11.78 3.38 11.80
C SER A 248 10.83 2.36 12.47
N LYS A 249 9.58 2.33 12.02
CA LYS A 249 8.51 1.51 12.60
C LYS A 249 7.50 1.13 11.52
N ALA A 250 6.98 -0.09 11.59
CA ALA A 250 5.81 -0.53 10.82
C ALA A 250 4.68 -0.95 11.78
N VAL A 251 3.46 -0.50 11.48
CA VAL A 251 2.22 -0.87 12.17
C VAL A 251 1.37 -1.68 11.21
N LEU A 252 1.25 -2.97 11.48
CA LEU A 252 0.60 -3.95 10.62
C LEU A 252 -0.71 -4.42 11.27
N ALA A 253 -1.84 -4.24 10.61
CA ALA A 253 -3.12 -4.73 11.09
C ALA A 253 -3.50 -6.05 10.41
N SER A 254 -4.02 -6.99 11.20
CA SER A 254 -4.54 -8.28 10.74
C SER A 254 -5.82 -8.64 11.49
N ALA A 255 -6.47 -9.73 11.09
CA ALA A 255 -7.62 -10.28 11.84
C ALA A 255 -7.26 -10.70 13.28
N GLU A 256 -5.99 -10.94 13.55
CA GLU A 256 -5.44 -11.35 14.86
C GLU A 256 -5.09 -10.15 15.76
N GLY A 257 -5.10 -8.93 15.19
CA GLY A 257 -4.78 -7.68 15.88
C GLY A 257 -3.66 -6.87 15.20
N ILE A 258 -3.10 -5.95 15.98
CA ILE A 258 -2.02 -5.06 15.55
C ILE A 258 -0.66 -5.65 15.93
N ARG A 259 0.23 -5.74 14.95
CA ARG A 259 1.65 -6.01 15.14
C ARG A 259 2.45 -4.74 14.89
N VAL A 260 3.34 -4.40 15.81
CA VAL A 260 4.29 -3.29 15.66
C VAL A 260 5.69 -3.89 15.50
N VAL A 261 6.39 -3.46 14.47
CA VAL A 261 7.78 -3.83 14.19
C VAL A 261 8.62 -2.57 14.20
N GLU A 262 9.70 -2.56 14.94
CA GLU A 262 10.65 -1.44 15.02
C GLU A 262 11.98 -1.85 14.41
N ARG A 263 12.68 -0.90 13.81
CA ARG A 263 14.04 -1.12 13.36
C ARG A 263 14.95 -1.26 14.60
N THR A 264 15.69 -2.34 14.67
CA THR A 264 16.74 -2.59 15.68
C THR A 264 18.01 -1.84 15.32
#